data_63698458bae0736be19ba9f278306f28
#
_entry.id   63698458bae0736be19ba9f278306f28
#
_cell.length_a   1.000
_cell.length_b   1.000
_cell.length_c   1.000
_cell.angle_alpha   90.00
_cell.angle_beta   90.00
_cell.angle_gamma   90.00
#
_symmetry.space_group_name_H-M   'P 1'
#
loop_
_entity.id
_entity.type
_entity.pdbx_description
1 polymer ?
#
loop_
_entity_poly.entity_id
_entity_poly.type
_entity_poly.pdbx_seq_one_letter_code
_entity_poly.pdbx_strand_id
1 'polypeptide(L)'
;PGVIAVVQISDGVAVVANSWWQAKKARDLLSIQWDEGAGAALSDARVIDATRQALKTGKVLEIIKPEGDVVAALKGAAKVVEAEYVIPMQAHAPLEPMNFTAHVQGNKALLIGPTQFQQGAQGAVAEALKLKPEDVTLQTTFLGGGFGRRLELDFIVQAAEISKAVNKPVKLLWTREDDMTHDFYRPVGVNQLKAGLDAAGKPVAMHFKVASQSITQRAFGLPVETLDPFMAEAAVTGYNIANTQHDLVIHDTGVRVGYWRAVSHNMNAFANESFMDELA
;
A
#
# COMPACT_ATOMS: atom_id res chain seq x y z
N PRO A 1 29.42 -21.07 -12.04
CA PRO A 1 30.03 -21.71 -10.87
C PRO A 1 29.42 -21.14 -9.59
N GLY A 2 29.18 -22.01 -8.57
CA GLY A 2 28.67 -21.59 -7.28
C GLY A 2 27.14 -21.50 -7.13
N VAL A 3 26.38 -21.74 -8.20
CA VAL A 3 24.92 -21.93 -8.13
C VAL A 3 24.60 -23.28 -7.51
N ILE A 4 23.71 -23.27 -6.51
CA ILE A 4 23.27 -24.46 -5.79
C ILE A 4 21.97 -24.99 -6.39
N ALA A 5 21.01 -24.07 -6.62
CA ALA A 5 19.68 -24.41 -7.15
C ALA A 5 19.00 -23.21 -7.83
N VAL A 6 18.07 -23.54 -8.71
CA VAL A 6 17.01 -22.62 -9.17
C VAL A 6 15.70 -23.22 -8.65
N VAL A 7 14.94 -22.42 -7.92
CA VAL A 7 13.77 -22.87 -7.17
C VAL A 7 12.56 -22.05 -7.58
N GLN A 8 11.49 -22.72 -7.96
CA GLN A 8 10.17 -22.09 -8.06
C GLN A 8 9.56 -21.99 -6.67
N ILE A 9 9.08 -20.82 -6.32
CA ILE A 9 8.33 -20.52 -5.09
C ILE A 9 6.91 -20.08 -5.43
N SER A 10 6.10 -19.82 -4.43
CA SER A 10 4.67 -19.52 -4.62
C SER A 10 4.41 -18.32 -5.54
N ASP A 11 5.28 -17.32 -5.53
CA ASP A 11 5.11 -16.04 -6.25
C ASP A 11 6.33 -15.66 -7.12
N GLY A 12 7.22 -16.61 -7.42
CA GLY A 12 8.40 -16.29 -8.22
C GLY A 12 9.38 -17.43 -8.45
N VAL A 13 10.57 -17.05 -8.91
CA VAL A 13 11.71 -17.94 -9.12
C VAL A 13 12.93 -17.39 -8.38
N ALA A 14 13.55 -18.22 -7.56
CA ALA A 14 14.73 -17.87 -6.80
C ALA A 14 15.97 -18.64 -7.29
N VAL A 15 17.11 -17.95 -7.27
CA VAL A 15 18.42 -18.56 -7.50
C VAL A 15 19.20 -18.61 -6.21
N VAL A 16 19.64 -19.82 -5.83
CA VAL A 16 20.44 -20.06 -4.62
C VAL A 16 21.88 -20.33 -5.03
N ALA A 17 22.82 -19.65 -4.40
CA ALA A 17 24.26 -19.79 -4.68
C ALA A 17 25.08 -19.60 -3.39
N ASN A 18 26.39 -19.86 -3.48
CA ASN A 18 27.30 -19.69 -2.34
C ASN A 18 27.52 -18.22 -1.93
N SER A 19 27.21 -17.27 -2.84
CA SER A 19 27.21 -15.84 -2.54
C SER A 19 26.09 -15.12 -3.30
N TRP A 20 25.69 -13.95 -2.79
CA TRP A 20 24.66 -13.13 -3.42
C TRP A 20 25.03 -12.72 -4.85
N TRP A 21 26.31 -12.36 -5.10
CA TRP A 21 26.76 -12.01 -6.44
C TRP A 21 26.63 -13.17 -7.46
N GLN A 22 26.90 -14.40 -7.03
CA GLN A 22 26.72 -15.56 -7.89
C GLN A 22 25.23 -15.80 -8.16
N ALA A 23 24.39 -15.67 -7.13
CA ALA A 23 22.95 -15.79 -7.29
C ALA A 23 22.41 -14.72 -8.25
N LYS A 24 22.78 -13.43 -8.04
CA LYS A 24 22.36 -12.32 -8.90
C LYS A 24 22.78 -12.53 -10.35
N LYS A 25 24.05 -12.83 -10.62
CA LYS A 25 24.54 -13.07 -11.98
C LYS A 25 23.81 -14.23 -12.67
N ALA A 26 23.50 -15.29 -11.93
CA ALA A 26 22.77 -16.42 -12.49
C ALA A 26 21.28 -16.11 -12.72
N ARG A 27 20.65 -15.33 -11.82
CA ARG A 27 19.29 -14.84 -12.00
C ARG A 27 19.16 -13.99 -13.27
N ASP A 28 20.11 -13.12 -13.53
CA ASP A 28 20.10 -12.24 -14.70
C ASP A 28 20.25 -13.01 -16.05
N LEU A 29 20.60 -14.30 -15.98
CA LEU A 29 20.63 -15.21 -17.13
C LEU A 29 19.35 -16.02 -17.32
N LEU A 30 18.40 -15.94 -16.39
CA LEU A 30 17.14 -16.68 -16.52
C LEU A 30 16.29 -16.06 -17.65
N SER A 31 15.76 -16.93 -18.50
CA SER A 31 14.73 -16.57 -19.47
C SER A 31 13.38 -17.02 -18.94
N ILE A 32 12.61 -16.08 -18.41
CA ILE A 32 11.29 -16.35 -17.83
C ILE A 32 10.24 -15.72 -18.73
N GLN A 33 9.23 -16.50 -19.09
CA GLN A 33 8.02 -15.99 -19.75
C GLN A 33 6.97 -15.78 -18.68
N TRP A 34 6.62 -14.54 -18.42
CA TRP A 34 5.59 -14.18 -17.48
C TRP A 34 4.24 -14.07 -18.18
N ASP A 35 3.20 -14.58 -17.55
CA ASP A 35 1.82 -14.24 -17.90
C ASP A 35 1.42 -13.00 -17.09
N GLU A 36 1.32 -11.87 -17.77
CA GLU A 36 0.99 -10.59 -17.14
C GLU A 36 -0.50 -10.50 -16.74
N GLY A 37 -1.33 -11.41 -17.25
CA GLY A 37 -2.75 -11.47 -16.93
C GLY A 37 -3.47 -10.13 -17.11
N ALA A 38 -4.33 -9.79 -16.16
CA ALA A 38 -5.04 -8.50 -16.16
C ALA A 38 -4.13 -7.29 -15.94
N GLY A 39 -2.93 -7.50 -15.40
CA GLY A 39 -1.94 -6.45 -15.15
C GLY A 39 -1.32 -5.86 -16.42
N ALA A 40 -1.32 -6.60 -17.55
CA ALA A 40 -0.70 -6.18 -18.81
C ALA A 40 -1.16 -4.80 -19.33
N ALA A 41 -2.38 -4.40 -18.99
CA ALA A 41 -2.97 -3.15 -19.42
C ALA A 41 -2.79 -1.99 -18.44
N LEU A 42 -2.20 -2.23 -17.25
CA LEU A 42 -2.07 -1.20 -16.21
C LEU A 42 -0.97 -0.19 -16.57
N SER A 43 -1.24 1.06 -16.27
CA SER A 43 -0.28 2.17 -16.29
C SER A 43 -0.75 3.25 -15.32
N ASP A 44 0.15 4.12 -14.86
CA ASP A 44 -0.20 5.23 -13.96
C ASP A 44 -1.36 6.07 -14.50
N ALA A 45 -1.31 6.41 -15.79
CA ALA A 45 -2.36 7.21 -16.43
C ALA A 45 -3.72 6.50 -16.35
N ARG A 46 -3.78 5.21 -16.70
CA ARG A 46 -5.02 4.42 -16.64
C ARG A 46 -5.54 4.26 -15.24
N VAL A 47 -4.66 4.03 -14.27
CA VAL A 47 -5.02 3.93 -12.85
C VAL A 47 -5.63 5.24 -12.34
N ILE A 48 -4.99 6.38 -12.63
CA ILE A 48 -5.47 7.71 -12.24
C ILE A 48 -6.81 8.01 -12.91
N ASP A 49 -6.93 7.76 -14.21
CA ASP A 49 -8.18 8.03 -14.96
C ASP A 49 -9.33 7.14 -14.48
N ALA A 50 -9.09 5.85 -14.21
CA ALA A 50 -10.08 4.96 -13.64
C ALA A 50 -10.52 5.40 -12.25
N THR A 51 -9.57 5.84 -11.40
CA THR A 51 -9.88 6.37 -10.07
C THR A 51 -10.66 7.68 -10.15
N ARG A 52 -10.32 8.57 -11.09
CA ARG A 52 -11.07 9.80 -11.37
C ARG A 52 -12.49 9.51 -11.87
N GLN A 53 -12.65 8.48 -12.68
CA GLN A 53 -13.98 8.03 -13.12
C GLN A 53 -14.77 7.44 -11.96
N ALA A 54 -14.15 6.64 -11.11
CA ALA A 54 -14.78 6.10 -9.91
C ALA A 54 -15.26 7.20 -8.96
N LEU A 55 -14.54 8.29 -8.83
CA LEU A 55 -14.94 9.45 -8.04
C LEU A 55 -16.31 10.01 -8.50
N LYS A 56 -16.62 9.92 -9.80
CA LYS A 56 -17.88 10.41 -10.39
C LYS A 56 -19.02 9.41 -10.28
N THR A 57 -18.75 8.12 -10.46
CA THR A 57 -19.77 7.08 -10.65
C THR A 57 -19.81 6.03 -9.55
N GLY A 58 -18.80 5.98 -8.69
CA GLY A 58 -18.69 5.00 -7.61
C GLY A 58 -19.65 5.26 -6.45
N LYS A 59 -19.83 4.25 -5.64
CA LYS A 59 -20.62 4.35 -4.41
C LYS A 59 -19.92 5.29 -3.43
N VAL A 60 -20.65 6.30 -2.99
CA VAL A 60 -20.19 7.26 -1.99
C VAL A 60 -20.38 6.67 -0.60
N LEU A 61 -19.33 6.75 0.21
CA LEU A 61 -19.31 6.40 1.62
C LEU A 61 -19.06 7.68 2.41
N GLU A 62 -20.00 8.06 3.27
CA GLU A 62 -19.82 9.20 4.17
C GLU A 62 -18.72 8.88 5.19
N ILE A 63 -17.67 9.71 5.25
CA ILE A 63 -16.58 9.56 6.23
C ILE A 63 -17.06 9.95 7.62
N ILE A 64 -17.81 11.05 7.68
CA ILE A 64 -18.45 11.58 8.89
C ILE A 64 -19.80 12.14 8.47
N LYS A 65 -20.75 12.14 9.41
CA LYS A 65 -22.06 12.76 9.18
C LYS A 65 -21.89 14.21 8.74
N PRO A 66 -22.53 14.64 7.62
CA PRO A 66 -22.45 16.00 7.17
C PRO A 66 -22.94 17.00 8.23
N GLU A 67 -22.29 18.16 8.29
CA GLU A 67 -22.71 19.29 9.10
C GLU A 67 -23.40 20.33 8.22
N GLY A 68 -24.53 20.87 8.67
CA GLY A 68 -25.31 21.87 7.94
C GLY A 68 -25.89 21.35 6.61
N ASP A 69 -26.06 22.27 5.64
CA ASP A 69 -26.51 21.98 4.27
C ASP A 69 -25.49 22.53 3.27
N VAL A 70 -24.54 21.68 2.91
CA VAL A 70 -23.44 22.04 1.98
C VAL A 70 -23.99 22.45 0.61
N VAL A 71 -25.03 21.78 0.11
CA VAL A 71 -25.58 22.07 -1.23
C VAL A 71 -26.23 23.46 -1.26
N ALA A 72 -27.06 23.76 -0.27
CA ALA A 72 -27.69 25.08 -0.16
C ALA A 72 -26.64 26.18 0.09
N ALA A 73 -25.66 25.92 0.95
CA ALA A 73 -24.62 26.90 1.26
C ALA A 73 -23.69 27.18 0.05
N LEU A 74 -23.34 26.19 -0.73
CA LEU A 74 -22.58 26.36 -2.00
C LEU A 74 -23.40 27.16 -3.02
N LYS A 75 -24.71 26.89 -3.13
CA LYS A 75 -25.59 27.64 -4.06
C LYS A 75 -25.74 29.10 -3.66
N GLY A 76 -25.72 29.40 -2.36
CA GLY A 76 -25.83 30.74 -1.82
C GLY A 76 -24.50 31.50 -1.68
N ALA A 77 -23.38 30.86 -1.96
CA ALA A 77 -22.06 31.46 -1.83
C ALA A 77 -21.82 32.61 -2.82
N ALA A 78 -21.08 33.64 -2.41
CA ALA A 78 -20.69 34.75 -3.28
C ALA A 78 -19.63 34.31 -4.31
N LYS A 79 -18.76 33.35 -3.94
CA LYS A 79 -17.75 32.70 -4.82
C LYS A 79 -17.67 31.21 -4.50
N VAL A 80 -17.56 30.40 -5.53
CA VAL A 80 -17.27 28.97 -5.39
C VAL A 80 -15.90 28.70 -5.98
N VAL A 81 -15.07 27.98 -5.22
CA VAL A 81 -13.74 27.50 -5.64
C VAL A 81 -13.78 26.00 -5.69
N GLU A 82 -13.18 25.42 -6.73
CA GLU A 82 -13.07 23.98 -6.92
C GLU A 82 -11.64 23.62 -7.33
N ALA A 83 -11.11 22.55 -6.76
CA ALA A 83 -9.79 22.02 -7.11
C ALA A 83 -9.78 20.48 -7.12
N GLU A 84 -8.87 19.92 -7.92
CA GLU A 84 -8.57 18.49 -7.94
C GLU A 84 -7.08 18.28 -7.64
N TYR A 85 -6.78 17.41 -6.67
CA TYR A 85 -5.42 17.00 -6.33
C TYR A 85 -5.26 15.52 -6.60
N VAL A 86 -4.26 15.19 -7.41
CA VAL A 86 -3.91 13.81 -7.73
C VAL A 86 -2.61 13.45 -7.05
N ILE A 87 -2.66 12.43 -6.21
CA ILE A 87 -1.50 11.90 -5.51
C ILE A 87 -1.21 10.51 -6.10
N PRO A 88 -0.12 10.33 -6.86
CA PRO A 88 0.19 9.07 -7.53
C PRO A 88 0.56 7.97 -6.53
N MET A 89 0.56 6.72 -7.00
CA MET A 89 1.12 5.61 -6.25
C MET A 89 2.59 5.84 -5.94
N GLN A 90 3.05 5.33 -4.81
CA GLN A 90 4.44 5.48 -4.39
C GLN A 90 4.96 4.21 -3.71
N ALA A 91 6.16 3.77 -4.10
CA ALA A 91 6.88 2.70 -3.44
C ALA A 91 7.44 3.16 -2.09
N HIS A 92 7.62 2.22 -1.16
CA HIS A 92 8.22 2.50 0.15
C HIS A 92 9.70 2.85 0.05
N ALA A 93 10.43 2.17 -0.83
CA ALA A 93 11.85 2.36 -1.09
C ALA A 93 12.73 2.50 0.17
N PRO A 94 12.60 1.63 1.19
CA PRO A 94 13.47 1.70 2.36
C PRO A 94 14.93 1.57 1.93
N LEU A 95 15.85 2.23 2.64
CA LEU A 95 17.27 2.23 2.25
C LEU A 95 17.84 0.81 2.21
N GLU A 96 17.45 -0.04 3.15
CA GLU A 96 17.71 -1.48 3.13
C GLU A 96 16.62 -2.18 2.33
N PRO A 97 16.88 -2.73 1.12
CA PRO A 97 15.92 -3.55 0.36
C PRO A 97 15.45 -4.75 1.15
N MET A 98 14.32 -5.34 0.76
CA MET A 98 13.75 -6.47 1.46
C MET A 98 14.74 -7.63 1.55
N ASN A 99 14.90 -8.15 2.74
CA ASN A 99 15.79 -9.28 3.03
C ASN A 99 15.30 -10.06 4.23
N PHE A 100 15.60 -11.34 4.27
CA PHE A 100 15.34 -12.19 5.43
C PHE A 100 16.20 -13.44 5.39
N THR A 101 16.54 -13.98 6.55
CA THR A 101 17.22 -15.26 6.68
C THR A 101 16.23 -16.30 7.22
N ALA A 102 16.16 -17.45 6.59
CA ALA A 102 15.36 -18.58 7.03
C ALA A 102 16.19 -19.86 7.06
N HIS A 103 15.93 -20.71 8.05
CA HIS A 103 16.45 -22.07 8.14
C HIS A 103 15.33 -23.02 8.51
N VAL A 104 14.88 -23.78 7.53
CA VAL A 104 13.82 -24.77 7.68
C VAL A 104 14.43 -26.15 7.74
N GLN A 105 14.18 -26.89 8.84
CA GLN A 105 14.65 -28.25 9.06
C GLN A 105 13.50 -29.13 9.55
N GLY A 106 13.11 -30.11 8.78
CA GLY A 106 11.97 -30.98 9.11
C GLY A 106 10.70 -30.16 9.30
N ASN A 107 10.17 -30.18 10.51
CA ASN A 107 8.96 -29.45 10.90
C ASN A 107 9.25 -28.16 11.69
N LYS A 108 10.47 -27.65 11.69
CA LYS A 108 10.85 -26.42 12.39
C LYS A 108 11.40 -25.38 11.44
N ALA A 109 11.13 -24.12 11.74
CA ALA A 109 11.67 -22.98 11.01
C ALA A 109 12.29 -21.95 11.99
N LEU A 110 13.54 -21.55 11.71
CA LEU A 110 14.18 -20.42 12.33
C LEU A 110 14.20 -19.26 11.31
N LEU A 111 13.65 -18.12 11.71
CA LEU A 111 13.57 -16.90 10.94
C LEU A 111 14.40 -15.80 11.61
N ILE A 112 15.25 -15.11 10.85
CA ILE A 112 16.10 -14.03 11.38
C ILE A 112 16.04 -12.86 10.42
N GLY A 113 15.54 -11.71 10.87
CA GLY A 113 15.48 -10.53 10.01
C GLY A 113 14.56 -9.42 10.50
N PRO A 114 14.52 -8.32 9.73
CA PRO A 114 13.77 -7.14 10.08
C PRO A 114 12.30 -7.23 9.65
N THR A 115 11.37 -7.09 10.60
CA THR A 115 9.93 -7.03 10.34
C THR A 115 9.25 -6.04 11.29
N GLN A 116 8.16 -5.43 10.84
CA GLN A 116 7.27 -4.61 11.64
C GLN A 116 6.08 -5.40 12.21
N PHE A 117 5.96 -6.70 11.85
CA PHE A 117 4.84 -7.54 12.24
C PHE A 117 5.27 -8.97 12.60
N GLN A 118 5.86 -9.14 13.77
CA GLN A 118 6.48 -10.38 14.22
C GLN A 118 5.51 -11.56 14.29
N GLN A 119 4.35 -11.36 14.92
CA GLN A 119 3.34 -12.41 15.07
C GLN A 119 2.76 -12.84 13.71
N GLY A 120 2.51 -11.86 12.82
CA GLY A 120 2.08 -12.15 11.46
C GLY A 120 3.10 -12.95 10.68
N ALA A 121 4.40 -12.65 10.85
CA ALA A 121 5.49 -13.37 10.20
C ALA A 121 5.53 -14.85 10.61
N GLN A 122 5.37 -15.14 11.91
CA GLN A 122 5.27 -16.53 12.40
C GLN A 122 4.07 -17.26 11.79
N GLY A 123 2.89 -16.61 11.82
CA GLY A 123 1.66 -17.18 11.29
C GLY A 123 1.75 -17.45 9.80
N ALA A 124 2.20 -16.48 9.01
CA ALA A 124 2.31 -16.62 7.56
C ALA A 124 3.28 -17.74 7.12
N VAL A 125 4.43 -17.86 7.80
CA VAL A 125 5.38 -18.94 7.49
C VAL A 125 4.82 -20.29 7.95
N ALA A 126 4.16 -20.36 9.12
CA ALA A 126 3.52 -21.59 9.59
C ALA A 126 2.47 -22.06 8.58
N GLU A 127 1.62 -21.16 8.09
CA GLU A 127 0.61 -21.47 7.08
C GLU A 127 1.23 -21.95 5.75
N ALA A 128 2.17 -21.16 5.19
CA ALA A 128 2.81 -21.44 3.91
C ALA A 128 3.55 -22.78 3.90
N LEU A 129 4.20 -23.13 5.01
CA LEU A 129 4.97 -24.38 5.12
C LEU A 129 4.19 -25.53 5.74
N LYS A 130 2.94 -25.32 6.17
CA LYS A 130 2.08 -26.28 6.89
C LYS A 130 2.74 -26.76 8.19
N LEU A 131 3.29 -25.82 8.95
CA LEU A 131 3.87 -26.01 10.27
C LEU A 131 2.90 -25.53 11.35
N LYS A 132 3.16 -25.89 12.60
CA LYS A 132 2.49 -25.26 13.73
C LYS A 132 3.17 -23.93 14.07
N PRO A 133 2.45 -22.89 14.52
CA PRO A 133 3.06 -21.61 14.90
C PRO A 133 4.17 -21.74 15.95
N GLU A 134 4.03 -22.66 16.91
CA GLU A 134 5.05 -22.94 17.95
C GLU A 134 6.34 -23.55 17.41
N ASP A 135 6.33 -24.10 16.20
CA ASP A 135 7.51 -24.65 15.52
C ASP A 135 8.27 -23.59 14.69
N VAL A 136 7.74 -22.35 14.63
CA VAL A 136 8.36 -21.23 13.94
C VAL A 136 8.94 -20.27 14.95
N THR A 137 10.27 -20.16 14.99
CA THR A 137 10.99 -19.23 15.88
C THR A 137 11.42 -18.00 15.06
N LEU A 138 11.12 -16.79 15.57
CA LEU A 138 11.53 -15.54 14.96
C LEU A 138 12.53 -14.79 15.86
N GLN A 139 13.65 -14.37 15.29
CA GLN A 139 14.63 -13.45 15.87
C GLN A 139 14.61 -12.15 15.08
N THR A 140 14.09 -11.08 15.67
CA THR A 140 13.99 -9.77 15.04
C THR A 140 15.33 -9.05 15.08
N THR A 141 15.73 -8.45 13.96
CA THR A 141 16.88 -7.55 13.85
C THR A 141 16.44 -6.10 13.72
N PHE A 142 17.39 -5.15 13.80
CA PHE A 142 17.10 -3.76 13.44
C PHE A 142 16.71 -3.64 11.98
N LEU A 143 15.87 -2.62 11.69
CA LEU A 143 15.39 -2.32 10.35
C LEU A 143 16.20 -1.19 9.74
N GLY A 144 16.65 -1.35 8.51
CA GLY A 144 17.23 -0.29 7.68
C GLY A 144 16.15 0.52 6.95
N GLY A 145 15.06 0.84 7.66
CA GLY A 145 13.86 1.44 7.15
C GLY A 145 12.75 0.42 6.92
N GLY A 146 11.51 0.84 7.11
CA GLY A 146 10.33 0.00 6.89
C GLY A 146 9.19 0.82 6.28
N PHE A 147 8.81 1.91 6.96
CA PHE A 147 7.78 2.86 6.51
C PHE A 147 6.42 2.22 6.17
N GLY A 148 6.17 1.03 6.73
CA GLY A 148 5.01 0.18 6.41
C GLY A 148 5.34 -1.03 5.54
N ARG A 149 6.39 -1.02 4.70
CA ARG A 149 6.74 -2.12 3.80
C ARG A 149 6.96 -3.45 4.54
N ARG A 150 7.57 -3.39 5.73
CA ARG A 150 7.88 -4.58 6.53
C ARG A 150 6.72 -5.04 7.43
N LEU A 151 5.52 -4.48 7.26
CA LEU A 151 4.26 -5.08 7.71
C LEU A 151 3.83 -6.21 6.77
N GLU A 152 4.24 -6.14 5.49
CA GLU A 152 4.02 -7.20 4.52
C GLU A 152 5.00 -8.35 4.74
N LEU A 153 4.56 -9.57 4.44
CA LEU A 153 5.23 -10.81 4.86
C LEU A 153 5.77 -11.63 3.70
N ASP A 154 5.60 -11.16 2.48
CA ASP A 154 5.96 -11.83 1.22
C ASP A 154 7.43 -12.29 1.21
N PHE A 155 8.38 -11.37 1.44
CA PHE A 155 9.81 -11.68 1.44
C PHE A 155 10.24 -12.65 2.56
N ILE A 156 9.48 -12.71 3.66
CA ILE A 156 9.73 -13.64 4.78
C ILE A 156 9.30 -15.05 4.38
N VAL A 157 8.09 -15.17 3.79
CA VAL A 157 7.57 -16.43 3.27
C VAL A 157 8.46 -16.96 2.17
N GLN A 158 8.87 -16.12 1.21
CA GLN A 158 9.82 -16.49 0.15
C GLN A 158 11.12 -17.08 0.72
N ALA A 159 11.74 -16.42 1.70
CA ALA A 159 12.96 -16.93 2.33
C ALA A 159 12.75 -18.32 2.94
N ALA A 160 11.62 -18.55 3.58
CA ALA A 160 11.27 -19.82 4.21
C ALA A 160 11.00 -20.93 3.18
N GLU A 161 10.26 -20.63 2.10
CA GLU A 161 10.01 -21.56 1.00
C GLU A 161 11.30 -21.98 0.30
N ILE A 162 12.20 -21.03 0.02
CA ILE A 162 13.50 -21.31 -0.59
C ILE A 162 14.35 -22.20 0.33
N SER A 163 14.42 -21.86 1.63
CA SER A 163 15.17 -22.66 2.60
C SER A 163 14.65 -24.09 2.69
N LYS A 164 13.32 -24.29 2.70
CA LYS A 164 12.69 -25.62 2.67
C LYS A 164 13.05 -26.39 1.43
N ALA A 165 13.00 -25.74 0.27
CA ALA A 165 13.27 -26.40 -1.02
C ALA A 165 14.72 -26.87 -1.15
N VAL A 166 15.69 -26.10 -0.64
CA VAL A 166 17.12 -26.49 -0.70
C VAL A 166 17.62 -27.22 0.55
N ASN A 167 16.77 -27.33 1.58
CA ASN A 167 17.10 -27.92 2.88
C ASN A 167 18.40 -27.35 3.49
N LYS A 168 18.56 -26.02 3.42
CA LYS A 168 19.72 -25.27 3.93
C LYS A 168 19.28 -23.91 4.49
N PRO A 169 20.10 -23.31 5.35
CA PRO A 169 19.89 -21.90 5.70
C PRO A 169 20.05 -21.02 4.45
N VAL A 170 19.14 -20.08 4.27
CA VAL A 170 19.12 -19.16 3.13
C VAL A 170 18.98 -17.75 3.65
N LYS A 171 19.81 -16.82 3.15
CA LYS A 171 19.61 -15.39 3.26
C LYS A 171 19.09 -14.86 1.92
N LEU A 172 17.80 -14.52 1.88
CA LEU A 172 17.19 -13.83 0.74
C LEU A 172 17.57 -12.35 0.78
N LEU A 173 18.00 -11.81 -0.35
CA LEU A 173 18.15 -10.39 -0.58
C LEU A 173 17.50 -10.02 -1.90
N TRP A 174 16.60 -9.06 -1.87
CA TRP A 174 16.09 -8.41 -3.06
C TRP A 174 17.07 -7.37 -3.58
N THR A 175 17.08 -7.12 -4.88
CA THR A 175 17.73 -5.94 -5.43
C THR A 175 16.86 -4.71 -5.20
N ARG A 176 17.40 -3.52 -5.47
CA ARG A 176 16.59 -2.28 -5.42
C ARG A 176 15.47 -2.31 -6.47
N GLU A 177 15.74 -2.88 -7.62
CA GLU A 177 14.76 -3.04 -8.70
C GLU A 177 13.62 -3.96 -8.25
N ASP A 178 13.92 -5.09 -7.62
CA ASP A 178 12.89 -5.99 -7.07
C ASP A 178 12.04 -5.27 -6.02
N ASP A 179 12.68 -4.56 -5.09
CA ASP A 179 12.02 -3.83 -4.00
C ASP A 179 11.07 -2.75 -4.53
N MET A 180 11.47 -2.03 -5.59
CA MET A 180 10.66 -0.96 -6.18
C MET A 180 9.53 -1.47 -7.07
N THR A 181 9.72 -2.61 -7.75
CA THR A 181 8.75 -3.14 -8.72
C THR A 181 7.80 -4.16 -8.14
N HIS A 182 8.07 -4.69 -6.93
CA HIS A 182 7.24 -5.68 -6.25
C HIS A 182 6.74 -5.19 -4.88
N ASP A 183 6.52 -3.90 -4.76
CA ASP A 183 6.06 -3.28 -3.53
C ASP A 183 4.55 -3.46 -3.32
N PHE A 184 4.09 -3.13 -2.14
CA PHE A 184 2.71 -2.85 -1.78
C PHE A 184 2.58 -1.33 -1.67
N TYR A 185 2.22 -0.71 -2.78
CA TYR A 185 2.35 0.74 -2.95
C TYR A 185 1.40 1.53 -2.04
N ARG A 186 1.78 2.75 -1.70
CA ARG A 186 0.81 3.73 -1.23
C ARG A 186 -0.27 3.89 -2.32
N PRO A 187 -1.57 3.76 -1.99
CA PRO A 187 -2.63 3.92 -2.96
C PRO A 187 -2.58 5.26 -3.69
N VAL A 188 -3.10 5.28 -4.92
CA VAL A 188 -3.42 6.53 -5.60
C VAL A 188 -4.55 7.24 -4.87
N GLY A 189 -4.51 8.56 -4.77
CA GLY A 189 -5.60 9.40 -4.30
C GLY A 189 -6.01 10.40 -5.37
N VAL A 190 -7.31 10.46 -5.68
CA VAL A 190 -7.89 11.57 -6.45
C VAL A 190 -8.86 12.30 -5.53
N ASN A 191 -8.48 13.52 -5.14
CA ASN A 191 -9.22 14.34 -4.19
C ASN A 191 -9.87 15.49 -4.95
N GLN A 192 -11.19 15.65 -4.84
CA GLN A 192 -11.92 16.81 -5.32
C GLN A 192 -12.44 17.61 -4.13
N LEU A 193 -12.11 18.89 -4.10
CA LEU A 193 -12.54 19.80 -3.07
C LEU A 193 -13.33 20.94 -3.69
N LYS A 194 -14.37 21.34 -2.98
CA LYS A 194 -15.24 22.44 -3.38
C LYS A 194 -15.61 23.26 -2.14
N ALA A 195 -15.41 24.57 -2.20
CA ALA A 195 -15.77 25.48 -1.12
C ALA A 195 -16.58 26.66 -1.61
N GLY A 196 -17.50 27.11 -0.77
CA GLY A 196 -18.23 28.34 -0.95
C GLY A 196 -17.70 29.44 -0.01
N LEU A 197 -17.43 30.63 -0.55
CA LEU A 197 -17.02 31.82 0.19
C LEU A 197 -18.15 32.79 0.24
N ASP A 198 -18.33 33.49 1.38
CA ASP A 198 -19.24 34.62 1.50
C ASP A 198 -18.64 35.91 0.85
N ALA A 199 -19.37 36.98 0.90
CA ALA A 199 -18.95 38.29 0.34
C ALA A 199 -17.69 38.86 1.01
N ALA A 200 -17.36 38.41 2.22
CA ALA A 200 -16.16 38.81 2.97
C ALA A 200 -14.97 37.87 2.71
N GLY A 201 -15.14 36.83 1.87
CA GLY A 201 -14.12 35.83 1.56
C GLY A 201 -14.02 34.70 2.59
N LYS A 202 -14.92 34.63 3.57
CA LYS A 202 -14.90 33.57 4.59
C LYS A 202 -15.52 32.30 4.05
N PRO A 203 -14.87 31.13 4.25
CA PRO A 203 -15.44 29.81 3.90
C PRO A 203 -16.73 29.54 4.71
N VAL A 204 -17.82 29.27 4.01
CA VAL A 204 -19.14 28.95 4.61
C VAL A 204 -19.61 27.53 4.29
N ALA A 205 -19.00 26.89 3.29
CA ALA A 205 -19.26 25.51 2.91
C ALA A 205 -18.00 24.84 2.39
N MET A 206 -17.85 23.53 2.66
CA MET A 206 -16.77 22.72 2.11
C MET A 206 -17.27 21.30 1.84
N HIS A 207 -16.98 20.81 0.65
CA HIS A 207 -17.15 19.39 0.28
C HIS A 207 -15.81 18.82 -0.09
N PHE A 208 -15.35 17.82 0.66
CA PHE A 208 -14.20 17.00 0.38
C PHE A 208 -14.66 15.65 -0.16
N LYS A 209 -14.16 15.23 -1.29
CA LYS A 209 -14.44 13.91 -1.85
C LYS A 209 -13.18 13.28 -2.39
N VAL A 210 -12.84 12.08 -1.90
CA VAL A 210 -11.66 11.32 -2.33
C VAL A 210 -12.06 9.98 -2.92
N ALA A 211 -11.39 9.58 -4.01
CA ALA A 211 -11.39 8.19 -4.46
C ALA A 211 -10.01 7.59 -4.28
N SER A 212 -9.97 6.37 -3.72
CA SER A 212 -8.74 5.63 -3.48
C SER A 212 -9.03 4.13 -3.32
N GLN A 213 -7.97 3.32 -3.28
CA GLN A 213 -8.06 1.88 -3.04
C GLN A 213 -7.97 1.58 -1.55
N SER A 214 -8.82 0.68 -1.05
CA SER A 214 -8.78 0.24 0.35
C SER A 214 -7.59 -0.68 0.62
N ILE A 215 -6.77 -0.33 1.60
CA ILE A 215 -5.70 -1.18 2.10
C ILE A 215 -6.28 -2.29 2.98
N THR A 216 -7.28 -1.97 3.79
CA THR A 216 -7.88 -2.89 4.75
C THR A 216 -8.66 -4.02 4.06
N GLN A 217 -9.27 -3.76 2.89
CA GLN A 217 -9.88 -4.82 2.08
C GLN A 217 -8.85 -5.88 1.70
N ARG A 218 -7.70 -5.46 1.20
CA ARG A 218 -6.62 -6.36 0.83
C ARG A 218 -6.00 -7.05 2.06
N ALA A 219 -5.66 -6.28 3.09
CA ALA A 219 -4.86 -6.77 4.21
C ALA A 219 -5.67 -7.63 5.19
N PHE A 220 -6.94 -7.33 5.39
CA PHE A 220 -7.78 -7.94 6.45
C PHE A 220 -9.16 -8.36 5.96
N GLY A 221 -9.42 -8.35 4.67
CA GLY A 221 -10.69 -8.80 4.11
C GLY A 221 -11.89 -7.92 4.49
N LEU A 222 -11.68 -6.61 4.67
CA LEU A 222 -12.79 -5.69 4.88
C LEU A 222 -13.79 -5.83 3.73
N PRO A 223 -15.11 -5.99 4.00
CA PRO A 223 -16.09 -6.13 2.93
C PRO A 223 -16.07 -4.97 1.95
N VAL A 224 -16.28 -5.27 0.68
CA VAL A 224 -16.44 -4.27 -0.38
C VAL A 224 -17.55 -3.29 0.01
N GLU A 225 -17.41 -2.03 -0.36
CA GLU A 225 -18.36 -0.96 -0.03
C GLU A 225 -18.48 -0.62 1.47
N THR A 226 -17.54 -1.04 2.29
CA THR A 226 -17.41 -0.63 3.69
C THR A 226 -16.40 0.51 3.79
N LEU A 227 -16.68 1.51 4.62
CA LEU A 227 -15.74 2.60 4.90
C LEU A 227 -14.44 2.02 5.46
N ASP A 228 -13.33 2.29 4.77
CA ASP A 228 -12.00 2.00 5.29
C ASP A 228 -11.52 3.20 6.12
N PRO A 229 -11.44 3.08 7.47
CA PRO A 229 -11.06 4.19 8.32
C PRO A 229 -9.64 4.69 8.03
N PHE A 230 -8.73 3.81 7.60
CA PHE A 230 -7.37 4.20 7.23
C PHE A 230 -7.29 5.01 5.95
N MET A 231 -8.32 4.96 5.09
CA MET A 231 -8.40 5.80 3.88
C MET A 231 -9.10 7.13 4.14
N ALA A 232 -9.71 7.28 5.31
CA ALA A 232 -10.45 8.48 5.73
C ALA A 232 -9.62 9.42 6.63
N GLU A 233 -8.43 9.01 7.06
CA GLU A 233 -7.57 9.80 7.95
C GLU A 233 -7.19 11.14 7.32
N ALA A 234 -7.27 12.23 8.09
CA ALA A 234 -7.05 13.61 7.67
C ALA A 234 -7.95 14.11 6.52
N ALA A 235 -9.02 13.38 6.17
CA ALA A 235 -10.04 13.90 5.25
C ALA A 235 -10.93 14.95 5.91
N VAL A 236 -11.18 14.80 7.21
CA VAL A 236 -11.90 15.79 8.03
C VAL A 236 -10.91 16.77 8.61
N THR A 237 -11.16 18.05 8.40
CA THR A 237 -10.29 19.14 8.87
C THR A 237 -10.76 19.71 10.20
N GLY A 238 -9.85 20.37 10.92
CA GLY A 238 -10.17 21.12 12.15
C GLY A 238 -10.66 22.56 11.91
N TYR A 239 -10.85 22.96 10.66
CA TYR A 239 -11.31 24.31 10.33
C TYR A 239 -12.79 24.49 10.67
N ASN A 240 -13.12 25.65 11.25
CA ASN A 240 -14.49 25.98 11.62
C ASN A 240 -15.30 26.49 10.41
N ILE A 241 -15.85 25.55 9.65
CA ILE A 241 -16.70 25.79 8.49
C ILE A 241 -18.10 25.23 8.81
N ALA A 242 -19.12 26.06 8.69
CA ALA A 242 -20.47 25.74 9.20
C ALA A 242 -21.19 24.62 8.42
N ASN A 243 -20.83 24.41 7.14
CA ASN A 243 -21.46 23.38 6.32
C ASN A 243 -20.36 22.53 5.68
N THR A 244 -20.21 21.26 6.13
CA THR A 244 -19.16 20.36 5.67
C THR A 244 -19.69 18.99 5.27
N GLN A 245 -19.12 18.43 4.23
CA GLN A 245 -19.35 17.05 3.79
C GLN A 245 -18.03 16.41 3.40
N HIS A 246 -17.83 15.16 3.83
CA HIS A 246 -16.60 14.39 3.59
C HIS A 246 -16.94 13.00 3.10
N ASP A 247 -16.55 12.71 1.88
CA ASP A 247 -16.93 11.50 1.15
C ASP A 247 -15.71 10.71 0.70
N LEU A 248 -15.83 9.38 0.77
CA LEU A 248 -14.86 8.42 0.24
C LEU A 248 -15.52 7.54 -0.83
N VAL A 249 -14.81 7.30 -1.91
CA VAL A 249 -15.15 6.29 -2.92
C VAL A 249 -14.04 5.25 -2.95
N ILE A 250 -14.35 3.99 -2.69
CA ILE A 250 -13.40 2.89 -2.81
C ILE A 250 -13.37 2.39 -4.24
N HIS A 251 -12.18 2.31 -4.83
CA HIS A 251 -11.96 1.80 -6.18
C HIS A 251 -10.73 0.89 -6.21
N ASP A 252 -10.92 -0.39 -6.53
CA ASP A 252 -9.82 -1.32 -6.71
C ASP A 252 -9.16 -1.10 -8.07
N THR A 253 -7.89 -0.79 -8.06
CA THR A 253 -7.09 -0.53 -9.27
C THR A 253 -6.43 -1.80 -9.83
N GLY A 254 -6.50 -2.92 -9.12
CA GLY A 254 -5.80 -4.16 -9.44
C GLY A 254 -4.30 -4.13 -9.07
N VAL A 255 -3.78 -3.01 -8.56
CA VAL A 255 -2.39 -2.91 -8.09
C VAL A 255 -2.34 -3.23 -6.59
N ARG A 256 -1.30 -3.94 -6.14
CA ARG A 256 -1.12 -4.23 -4.70
C ARG A 256 -0.82 -2.96 -3.93
N VAL A 257 -1.58 -2.71 -2.87
CA VAL A 257 -1.42 -1.55 -2.00
C VAL A 257 -1.15 -1.95 -0.56
N GLY A 258 -0.45 -1.11 0.18
CA GLY A 258 -0.09 -1.35 1.58
C GLY A 258 -0.01 -0.07 2.41
N TYR A 259 0.31 -0.25 3.69
CA TYR A 259 0.42 0.85 4.66
C TYR A 259 1.74 1.61 4.47
N TRP A 260 1.73 2.63 3.63
CA TRP A 260 2.84 3.56 3.50
C TRP A 260 2.79 4.59 4.64
N ARG A 261 3.95 5.04 5.13
CA ARG A 261 4.09 6.02 6.22
C ARG A 261 3.02 7.11 6.18
N ALA A 262 2.31 7.32 7.31
CA ALA A 262 1.18 8.22 7.50
C ALA A 262 -0.11 7.84 6.73
N VAL A 263 -0.14 6.70 6.06
CA VAL A 263 -1.29 6.13 5.35
C VAL A 263 -2.00 7.19 4.51
N SER A 264 -3.31 7.44 4.70
CA SER A 264 -4.03 8.45 3.94
C SER A 264 -3.81 9.89 4.44
N HIS A 265 -3.25 10.09 5.63
CA HIS A 265 -2.90 11.43 6.11
C HIS A 265 -2.05 12.21 5.08
N ASN A 266 -1.06 11.55 4.45
CA ASN A 266 -0.18 12.23 3.51
C ASN A 266 -0.90 12.76 2.27
N MET A 267 -1.94 12.09 1.78
CA MET A 267 -2.68 12.53 0.60
C MET A 267 -3.86 13.45 0.95
N ASN A 268 -4.59 13.13 2.02
CA ASN A 268 -5.76 13.91 2.41
C ASN A 268 -5.37 15.26 3.04
N ALA A 269 -4.35 15.29 3.93
CA ALA A 269 -3.84 16.53 4.48
C ALA A 269 -3.21 17.42 3.39
N PHE A 270 -2.43 16.83 2.46
CA PHE A 270 -1.90 17.58 1.34
C PHE A 270 -3.02 18.29 0.55
N ALA A 271 -4.08 17.56 0.19
CA ALA A 271 -5.19 18.12 -0.57
C ALA A 271 -5.94 19.20 0.23
N ASN A 272 -6.24 18.92 1.51
CA ASN A 272 -6.96 19.86 2.37
C ASN A 272 -6.18 21.17 2.59
N GLU A 273 -4.90 21.06 3.00
CA GLU A 273 -4.11 22.26 3.31
C GLU A 273 -3.76 23.06 2.06
N SER A 274 -3.45 22.40 0.94
CA SER A 274 -3.25 23.11 -0.34
C SER A 274 -4.51 23.82 -0.79
N PHE A 275 -5.68 23.22 -0.59
CA PHE A 275 -6.94 23.85 -0.94
C PHE A 275 -7.27 25.03 -0.03
N MET A 276 -6.95 24.94 1.26
CA MET A 276 -7.11 26.10 2.19
C MET A 276 -6.22 27.27 1.77
N ASP A 277 -4.99 27.04 1.31
CA ASP A 277 -4.12 28.08 0.76
C ASP A 277 -4.71 28.73 -0.51
N GLU A 278 -5.40 27.94 -1.36
CA GLU A 278 -6.09 28.49 -2.54
C GLU A 278 -7.34 29.32 -2.19
N LEU A 279 -7.93 29.09 -1.01
CA LEU A 279 -9.08 29.88 -0.56
C LEU A 279 -8.68 31.24 0.07
N ALA A 280 -7.44 31.32 0.58
CA ALA A 280 -6.92 32.54 1.23
C ALA A 280 -6.52 33.61 0.21
#